data_dc34aaae157b54b206d8ae0378c25214
#
_entry.id   dc34aaae157b54b206d8ae0378c25214
#
_cell.length_a   1.000
_cell.length_b   1.000
_cell.length_c   1.000
_cell.angle_alpha   90.00
_cell.angle_beta   90.00
_cell.angle_gamma   90.00
#
_symmetry.space_group_name_H-M   'P 1'
#
loop_
_entity.id
_entity.type
_entity.pdbx_description
1 polymer ?
#
loop_
_entity_poly.entity_id
_entity_poly.type
_entity_poly.pdbx_seq_one_letter_code
_entity_poly.pdbx_strand_id
1 'polypeptide(L)'
;MKAMSSGSAGSLELLARIQSGDGEAWNDLYLRYRDRLLFTIRCRLGSGLRARLQSEDILHSVVRQALGDLERFRPRDDGALGRYLHVCVLNKIRQKGNFFGAQRRRGDVPMSDSLLARLPAGGTERYLDHERYDALERALHRLPEPMREAVLLRTVQGCSNEEAARALGKSPEATSKLYQRALARMAVAVGRRP
;
A
#
# COMPACT_ATOMS: atom_id res chain seq x y z
N MET A 1 36.78 4.53 -12.60
CA MET A 1 36.12 3.20 -12.63
C MET A 1 35.78 2.87 -11.18
N LYS A 2 34.60 3.28 -10.71
CA LYS A 2 34.16 3.07 -9.31
C LYS A 2 32.99 2.12 -9.36
N ALA A 3 33.24 0.88 -8.95
CA ALA A 3 32.22 -0.18 -8.92
C ALA A 3 31.08 0.24 -8.00
N MET A 4 29.87 0.30 -8.54
CA MET A 4 28.63 0.57 -7.82
C MET A 4 28.30 -0.67 -6.98
N SER A 5 28.54 -0.57 -5.68
CA SER A 5 27.96 -1.47 -4.70
C SER A 5 26.46 -1.16 -4.63
N SER A 6 25.66 -2.00 -5.29
CA SER A 6 24.19 -1.94 -5.23
C SER A 6 23.71 -2.56 -3.91
N GLY A 7 24.10 -1.98 -2.79
CA GLY A 7 23.44 -2.19 -1.51
C GLY A 7 22.16 -1.37 -1.51
N SER A 8 21.01 -2.01 -1.34
CA SER A 8 19.71 -1.34 -1.25
C SER A 8 19.76 -0.26 -0.15
N ALA A 9 19.84 1.01 -0.56
CA ALA A 9 19.86 2.16 0.36
C ALA A 9 18.67 2.10 1.31
N GLY A 10 18.87 2.38 2.59
CA GLY A 10 17.80 2.43 3.59
C GLY A 10 16.78 3.53 3.29
N SER A 11 15.58 3.43 3.82
CA SER A 11 14.55 4.47 3.61
C SER A 11 14.99 5.84 4.13
N LEU A 12 15.76 5.88 5.21
CA LEU A 12 16.31 7.11 5.77
C LEU A 12 17.37 7.74 4.86
N GLU A 13 18.22 6.90 4.26
CA GLU A 13 19.25 7.36 3.32
C GLU A 13 18.62 7.94 2.04
N LEU A 14 17.63 7.24 1.47
CA LEU A 14 16.89 7.75 0.32
C LEU A 14 16.18 9.07 0.63
N LEU A 15 15.59 9.19 1.81
CA LEU A 15 14.95 10.43 2.25
C LEU A 15 15.96 11.58 2.37
N ALA A 16 17.14 11.33 2.96
CA ALA A 16 18.19 12.34 3.06
C ALA A 16 18.67 12.81 1.68
N ARG A 17 18.84 11.91 0.73
CA ARG A 17 19.18 12.23 -0.66
C ARG A 17 18.10 13.07 -1.34
N ILE A 18 16.81 12.74 -1.15
CA ILE A 18 15.68 13.53 -1.64
C ILE A 18 15.73 14.95 -1.07
N GLN A 19 15.95 15.08 0.23
CA GLN A 19 16.02 16.38 0.91
C GLN A 19 17.22 17.21 0.51
N SER A 20 18.28 16.58 -0.03
CA SER A 20 19.44 17.27 -0.64
C SER A 20 19.25 17.59 -2.12
N GLY A 21 18.09 17.29 -2.70
CA GLY A 21 17.77 17.62 -4.10
C GLY A 21 18.11 16.53 -5.13
N ASP A 22 18.45 15.30 -4.67
CA ASP A 22 18.68 14.16 -5.56
C ASP A 22 17.36 13.64 -6.14
N GLY A 23 17.05 14.00 -7.38
CA GLY A 23 15.84 13.59 -8.07
C GLY A 23 15.77 12.07 -8.36
N GLU A 24 16.92 11.37 -8.49
CA GLU A 24 16.92 9.92 -8.73
C GLU A 24 16.54 9.12 -7.48
N ALA A 25 16.88 9.61 -6.31
CA ALA A 25 16.50 8.98 -5.03
C ALA A 25 14.97 8.85 -4.88
N TRP A 26 14.22 9.67 -5.56
CA TRP A 26 12.76 9.58 -5.66
C TRP A 26 12.29 8.32 -6.36
N ASN A 27 12.89 8.00 -7.49
CA ASN A 27 12.54 6.79 -8.23
C ASN A 27 12.85 5.55 -7.40
N ASP A 28 14.00 5.52 -6.73
CA ASP A 28 14.40 4.44 -5.84
C ASP A 28 13.39 4.27 -4.68
N LEU A 29 12.98 5.39 -4.07
CA LEU A 29 11.99 5.39 -3.01
C LEU A 29 10.62 4.92 -3.51
N TYR A 30 10.18 5.40 -4.67
CA TYR A 30 8.93 4.99 -5.30
C TYR A 30 8.92 3.49 -5.57
N LEU A 31 9.96 2.93 -6.21
CA LEU A 31 10.07 1.51 -6.50
C LEU A 31 10.06 0.67 -5.23
N ARG A 32 10.73 1.13 -4.16
CA ARG A 32 10.76 0.45 -2.87
C ARG A 32 9.39 0.30 -2.21
N TYR A 33 8.53 1.31 -2.31
CA TYR A 33 7.23 1.32 -1.63
C TYR A 33 6.04 0.99 -2.52
N ARG A 34 6.18 1.12 -3.84
CA ARG A 34 5.12 0.99 -4.83
C ARG A 34 4.27 -0.27 -4.63
N ASP A 35 4.90 -1.43 -4.60
CA ASP A 35 4.19 -2.71 -4.56
C ASP A 35 3.48 -2.92 -3.22
N ARG A 36 4.10 -2.50 -2.12
CA ARG A 36 3.46 -2.54 -0.79
C ARG A 36 2.25 -1.61 -0.72
N LEU A 37 2.35 -0.41 -1.28
CA LEU A 37 1.25 0.55 -1.31
C LEU A 37 0.12 0.08 -2.24
N LEU A 38 0.43 -0.45 -3.42
CA LEU A 38 -0.57 -1.05 -4.31
C LEU A 38 -1.31 -2.20 -3.64
N PHE A 39 -0.58 -3.10 -3.00
CA PHE A 39 -1.19 -4.20 -2.24
C PHE A 39 -2.13 -3.67 -1.16
N THR A 40 -1.68 -2.66 -0.39
CA THR A 40 -2.52 -2.00 0.62
C THR A 40 -3.80 -1.43 0.01
N ILE A 41 -3.67 -0.69 -1.09
CA ILE A 41 -4.80 -0.06 -1.78
C ILE A 41 -5.79 -1.13 -2.21
N ARG A 42 -5.33 -2.18 -2.89
CA ARG A 42 -6.16 -3.29 -3.36
C ARG A 42 -6.89 -3.98 -2.22
N CYS A 43 -6.20 -4.23 -1.10
CA CYS A 43 -6.79 -4.88 0.06
C CYS A 43 -7.81 -4.01 0.81
N ARG A 44 -7.69 -2.68 0.72
CA ARG A 44 -8.56 -1.71 1.40
C ARG A 44 -9.68 -1.16 0.53
N LEU A 45 -9.56 -1.25 -0.79
CA LEU A 45 -10.64 -0.89 -1.69
C LEU A 45 -11.78 -1.89 -1.58
N GLY A 46 -12.93 -1.45 -1.07
CA GLY A 46 -14.16 -2.23 -1.12
C GLY A 46 -14.68 -2.37 -2.57
N SER A 47 -15.52 -3.38 -2.81
CA SER A 47 -16.07 -3.71 -4.13
C SER A 47 -16.71 -2.52 -4.86
N GLY A 48 -17.43 -1.65 -4.13
CA GLY A 48 -18.07 -0.47 -4.69
C GLY A 48 -17.10 0.61 -5.17
N LEU A 49 -15.89 0.71 -4.57
CA LEU A 49 -14.86 1.65 -5.02
C LEU A 49 -13.99 1.03 -6.12
N ARG A 50 -13.74 -0.29 -6.10
CA ARG A 50 -13.01 -1.00 -7.15
C ARG A 50 -13.69 -0.89 -8.51
N ALA A 51 -15.01 -0.85 -8.56
CA ALA A 51 -15.75 -0.67 -9.80
C ALA A 51 -15.58 0.74 -10.40
N ARG A 52 -15.00 1.69 -9.67
CA ARG A 52 -14.91 3.11 -10.05
C ARG A 52 -13.51 3.69 -10.03
N LEU A 53 -12.54 3.02 -9.41
CA LEU A 53 -11.19 3.53 -9.20
C LEU A 53 -10.16 2.45 -9.50
N GLN A 54 -9.15 2.82 -10.26
CA GLN A 54 -7.95 2.02 -10.41
C GLN A 54 -7.04 2.20 -9.19
N SER A 55 -6.40 1.12 -8.75
CA SER A 55 -5.49 1.17 -7.60
C SER A 55 -4.28 2.06 -7.88
N GLU A 56 -3.84 2.10 -9.12
CA GLU A 56 -2.74 2.91 -9.63
C GLU A 56 -3.06 4.42 -9.52
N ASP A 57 -4.29 4.85 -9.77
CA ASP A 57 -4.68 6.26 -9.64
C ASP A 57 -4.61 6.74 -8.20
N ILE A 58 -5.01 5.87 -7.27
CA ILE A 58 -4.88 6.14 -5.83
C ILE A 58 -3.41 6.23 -5.46
N LEU A 59 -2.59 5.28 -5.92
CA LEU A 59 -1.14 5.26 -5.68
C LEU A 59 -0.50 6.56 -6.18
N HIS A 60 -0.73 6.95 -7.42
CA HIS A 60 -0.18 8.18 -8.01
C HIS A 60 -0.62 9.42 -7.22
N SER A 61 -1.87 9.45 -6.77
CA SER A 61 -2.38 10.56 -5.94
C SER A 61 -1.70 10.63 -4.57
N VAL A 62 -1.43 9.47 -3.95
CA VAL A 62 -0.71 9.37 -2.67
C VAL A 62 0.75 9.78 -2.83
N VAL A 63 1.42 9.28 -3.87
CA VAL A 63 2.82 9.62 -4.17
C VAL A 63 2.97 11.13 -4.43
N ARG A 64 2.09 11.72 -5.23
CA ARG A 64 2.12 13.16 -5.51
C ARG A 64 1.94 14.01 -4.25
N GLN A 65 1.06 13.59 -3.35
CA GLN A 65 0.88 14.27 -2.06
C GLN A 65 2.13 14.12 -1.20
N ALA A 66 2.66 12.90 -1.10
CA ALA A 66 3.86 12.63 -0.31
C ALA A 66 5.08 13.42 -0.81
N LEU A 67 5.22 13.63 -2.12
CA LEU A 67 6.28 14.46 -2.73
C LEU A 67 6.37 15.84 -2.06
N GLY A 68 5.24 16.53 -1.90
CA GLY A 68 5.21 17.85 -1.27
C GLY A 68 5.54 17.84 0.23
N ASP A 69 5.31 16.73 0.90
CA ASP A 69 5.48 16.62 2.35
C ASP A 69 6.87 16.12 2.76
N LEU A 70 7.54 15.32 1.91
CA LEU A 70 8.80 14.66 2.26
C LEU A 70 9.99 15.61 2.45
N GLU A 71 10.00 16.77 1.84
CA GLU A 71 11.03 17.80 2.08
C GLU A 71 11.07 18.22 3.56
N ARG A 72 9.90 18.22 4.20
CA ARG A 72 9.74 18.61 5.61
C ARG A 72 9.60 17.43 6.54
N PHE A 73 9.54 16.21 6.00
CA PHE A 73 9.34 15.01 6.81
C PHE A 73 10.56 14.73 7.69
N ARG A 74 10.34 14.49 8.98
CA ARG A 74 11.39 14.15 9.95
C ARG A 74 11.07 12.78 10.54
N PRO A 75 11.70 11.71 10.04
CA PRO A 75 11.48 10.36 10.54
C PRO A 75 12.04 10.20 11.96
N ARG A 76 11.31 9.45 12.79
CA ARG A 76 11.77 9.08 14.13
C ARG A 76 12.53 7.74 14.13
N ASP A 77 12.27 6.90 13.15
CA ASP A 77 12.85 5.59 12.97
C ASP A 77 12.74 5.17 11.49
N ASP A 78 13.39 4.07 11.12
CA ASP A 78 13.44 3.56 9.73
C ASP A 78 12.05 3.14 9.18
N GLY A 79 11.09 2.81 10.04
CA GLY A 79 9.72 2.47 9.66
C GLY A 79 8.79 3.68 9.51
N ALA A 80 9.18 4.87 9.97
CA ALA A 80 8.32 6.06 10.06
C ALA A 80 7.75 6.46 8.69
N LEU A 81 8.58 6.39 7.65
CA LEU A 81 8.15 6.73 6.28
C LEU A 81 7.10 5.74 5.74
N GLY A 82 7.30 4.45 5.98
CA GLY A 82 6.32 3.43 5.57
C GLY A 82 4.97 3.63 6.24
N ARG A 83 4.97 3.93 7.55
CA ARG A 83 3.74 4.24 8.30
C ARG A 83 3.06 5.50 7.79
N TYR A 84 3.83 6.56 7.52
CA TYR A 84 3.32 7.80 6.93
C TYR A 84 2.62 7.55 5.59
N LEU A 85 3.29 6.89 4.64
CA LEU A 85 2.73 6.57 3.33
C LEU A 85 1.47 5.72 3.43
N HIS A 86 1.44 4.78 4.39
CA HIS A 86 0.26 3.98 4.66
C HIS A 86 -0.92 4.85 5.13
N VAL A 87 -0.69 5.78 6.06
CA VAL A 87 -1.73 6.73 6.51
C VAL A 87 -2.24 7.57 5.34
N CYS A 88 -1.37 8.02 4.44
CA CYS A 88 -1.76 8.73 3.23
C CYS A 88 -2.69 7.89 2.34
N VAL A 89 -2.39 6.59 2.17
CA VAL A 89 -3.27 5.65 1.44
C VAL A 89 -4.65 5.56 2.09
N LEU A 90 -4.71 5.32 3.40
CA LEU A 90 -5.99 5.20 4.11
C LEU A 90 -6.83 6.47 4.01
N ASN A 91 -6.20 7.63 4.18
CA ASN A 91 -6.86 8.92 4.07
C ASN A 91 -7.40 9.15 2.64
N LYS A 92 -6.61 8.80 1.61
CA LYS A 92 -7.03 8.92 0.22
C LYS A 92 -8.22 8.01 -0.10
N ILE A 93 -8.21 6.75 0.34
CA ILE A 93 -9.33 5.82 0.16
C ILE A 93 -10.59 6.36 0.85
N ARG A 94 -10.46 6.85 2.10
CA ARG A 94 -11.57 7.45 2.85
C ARG A 94 -12.14 8.68 2.14
N GLN A 95 -11.27 9.57 1.66
CA GLN A 95 -11.67 10.77 0.90
C GLN A 95 -12.48 10.39 -0.35
N LYS A 96 -12.00 9.41 -1.12
CA LYS A 96 -12.71 8.90 -2.30
C LYS A 96 -14.04 8.24 -1.92
N GLY A 97 -14.08 7.45 -0.85
CA GLY A 97 -15.31 6.85 -0.35
C GLY A 97 -16.36 7.88 0.04
N ASN A 98 -15.95 8.94 0.75
CA ASN A 98 -16.85 10.05 1.14
C ASN A 98 -17.35 10.83 -0.09
N PHE A 99 -16.48 11.10 -1.07
CA PHE A 99 -16.85 11.78 -2.30
C PHE A 99 -17.92 11.01 -3.07
N PHE A 100 -17.71 9.72 -3.33
CA PHE A 100 -18.70 8.90 -4.03
C PHE A 100 -19.98 8.64 -3.21
N GLY A 101 -19.86 8.55 -1.89
CA GLY A 101 -21.00 8.47 -0.99
C GLY A 101 -21.88 9.74 -1.01
N ALA A 102 -21.27 10.92 -1.08
CA ALA A 102 -21.96 12.20 -1.21
C ALA A 102 -22.63 12.35 -2.59
N GLN A 103 -21.90 11.97 -3.66
CA GLN A 103 -22.39 11.99 -5.04
C GLN A 103 -23.63 11.09 -5.22
N ARG A 104 -23.60 9.89 -4.64
CA ARG A 104 -24.73 8.96 -4.68
C ARG A 104 -25.98 9.53 -3.97
N ARG A 105 -25.79 10.32 -2.92
CA ARG A 105 -26.91 10.97 -2.20
C ARG A 105 -27.47 12.16 -2.96
N ARG A 106 -26.70 12.81 -3.84
CA ARG A 106 -27.11 13.95 -4.65
C ARG A 106 -27.73 13.58 -5.99
N GLY A 107 -27.74 12.29 -6.37
CA GLY A 107 -28.26 11.85 -7.67
C GLY A 107 -27.39 12.23 -8.87
N ASP A 108 -26.16 12.71 -8.63
CA ASP A 108 -25.27 13.15 -9.70
C ASP A 108 -24.79 11.96 -10.54
N VAL A 109 -24.90 12.09 -11.87
CA VAL A 109 -24.43 11.10 -12.85
C VAL A 109 -22.92 10.95 -12.74
N PRO A 110 -22.36 9.71 -12.82
CA PRO A 110 -20.91 9.52 -12.76
C PRO A 110 -20.21 10.24 -13.91
N MET A 111 -19.20 11.02 -13.57
CA MET A 111 -18.34 11.66 -14.55
C MET A 111 -17.66 10.58 -15.41
N SER A 112 -17.85 10.70 -16.73
CA SER A 112 -17.43 9.79 -17.77
C SER A 112 -15.95 9.40 -17.70
N ASP A 113 -15.66 8.12 -17.96
CA ASP A 113 -14.34 7.45 -18.03
C ASP A 113 -13.33 8.04 -19.03
N SER A 114 -13.70 9.10 -19.77
CA SER A 114 -12.89 9.57 -20.91
C SER A 114 -11.60 10.33 -20.56
N LEU A 115 -11.40 10.73 -19.29
CA LEU A 115 -10.19 11.45 -18.85
C LEU A 115 -9.07 10.53 -18.36
N LEU A 116 -9.39 9.27 -18.04
CA LEU A 116 -8.43 8.29 -17.54
C LEU A 116 -7.71 7.50 -18.64
N ALA A 117 -8.22 7.51 -19.87
CA ALA A 117 -7.70 6.76 -21.01
C ALA A 117 -6.39 7.31 -21.61
N ARG A 118 -5.81 8.38 -21.07
CA ARG A 118 -4.66 9.11 -21.68
C ARG A 118 -3.31 8.92 -20.99
N LEU A 119 -3.17 7.99 -20.03
CA LEU A 119 -1.87 7.70 -19.43
C LEU A 119 -1.26 6.46 -20.09
N PRO A 120 0.03 6.49 -20.50
CA PRO A 120 0.66 5.36 -21.16
C PRO A 120 0.73 4.15 -20.22
N ALA A 121 0.26 3.01 -20.70
CA ALA A 121 0.42 1.73 -20.04
C ALA A 121 1.92 1.38 -19.98
N GLY A 122 2.47 1.37 -18.77
CA GLY A 122 3.87 0.97 -18.57
C GLY A 122 4.05 -0.54 -18.65
N GLY A 123 5.00 -0.93 -19.45
CA GLY A 123 5.86 -2.08 -19.61
C GLY A 123 5.42 -3.50 -19.19
N THR A 124 5.78 -4.41 -20.07
CA THR A 124 5.48 -5.85 -20.13
C THR A 124 6.08 -6.74 -19.02
N GLU A 125 6.95 -6.27 -18.16
CA GLU A 125 7.51 -7.05 -17.03
C GLU A 125 6.54 -7.22 -15.83
N ARG A 126 5.41 -6.55 -15.87
CA ARG A 126 4.43 -6.47 -14.77
C ARG A 126 3.41 -7.61 -14.71
N TYR A 127 3.30 -8.47 -15.74
CA TYR A 127 2.25 -9.51 -15.78
C TYR A 127 2.48 -10.63 -14.77
N LEU A 128 3.72 -11.05 -14.54
CA LEU A 128 4.03 -12.12 -13.58
C LEU A 128 3.80 -11.71 -12.12
N ASP A 129 4.00 -10.43 -11.80
CA ASP A 129 3.73 -9.91 -10.46
C ASP A 129 2.22 -9.71 -10.20
N HIS A 130 1.44 -9.38 -11.22
CA HIS A 130 -0.02 -9.22 -11.07
C HIS A 130 -0.72 -10.51 -10.65
N GLU A 131 -0.42 -11.64 -11.26
CA GLU A 131 -1.01 -12.93 -10.85
C GLU A 131 -0.67 -13.31 -9.41
N ARG A 132 0.57 -13.05 -8.98
CA ARG A 132 1.00 -13.28 -7.59
C ARG A 132 0.26 -12.37 -6.61
N TYR A 133 0.11 -11.09 -6.95
CA TYR A 133 -0.63 -10.13 -6.12
C TYR A 133 -2.12 -10.46 -6.07
N ASP A 134 -2.71 -10.86 -7.18
CA ASP A 134 -4.11 -11.27 -7.23
C ASP A 134 -4.36 -12.54 -6.39
N ALA A 135 -3.44 -13.49 -6.41
CA ALA A 135 -3.51 -14.68 -5.56
C ALA A 135 -3.40 -14.33 -4.07
N LEU A 136 -2.45 -13.45 -3.71
CA LEU A 136 -2.28 -12.96 -2.34
C LEU A 136 -3.51 -12.17 -1.88
N GLU A 137 -4.06 -11.32 -2.73
CA GLU A 137 -5.26 -10.55 -2.44
C GLU A 137 -6.46 -11.46 -2.21
N ARG A 138 -6.69 -12.44 -3.09
CA ARG A 138 -7.75 -13.43 -2.90
C ARG A 138 -7.58 -14.23 -1.60
N ALA A 139 -6.35 -14.64 -1.30
CA ALA A 139 -6.04 -15.34 -0.05
C ALA A 139 -6.34 -14.47 1.18
N LEU A 140 -5.94 -13.19 1.13
CA LEU A 140 -6.20 -12.25 2.21
C LEU A 140 -7.70 -11.99 2.43
N HIS A 141 -8.48 -11.85 1.34
CA HIS A 141 -9.92 -11.64 1.44
C HIS A 141 -10.69 -12.84 1.99
N ARG A 142 -10.14 -14.06 1.85
CA ARG A 142 -10.70 -15.28 2.45
C ARG A 142 -10.42 -15.42 3.95
N LEU A 143 -9.52 -14.60 4.50
CA LEU A 143 -9.26 -14.60 5.93
C LEU A 143 -10.41 -13.96 6.70
N PRO A 144 -10.72 -14.46 7.92
CA PRO A 144 -11.53 -13.72 8.88
C PRO A 144 -10.94 -12.34 9.13
N GLU A 145 -11.81 -11.34 9.34
CA GLU A 145 -11.41 -9.94 9.49
C GLU A 145 -10.27 -9.71 10.49
N PRO A 146 -10.26 -10.28 11.71
CA PRO A 146 -9.16 -10.06 12.64
C PRO A 146 -7.81 -10.60 12.13
N MET A 147 -7.82 -11.69 11.38
CA MET A 147 -6.61 -12.25 10.78
C MET A 147 -6.10 -11.37 9.65
N ARG A 148 -7.01 -10.89 8.79
CA ARG A 148 -6.70 -9.96 7.70
C ARG A 148 -6.09 -8.68 8.24
N GLU A 149 -6.68 -8.08 9.27
CA GLU A 149 -6.17 -6.87 9.91
C GLU A 149 -4.78 -7.10 10.53
N ALA A 150 -4.53 -8.23 11.20
CA ALA A 150 -3.22 -8.55 11.74
C ALA A 150 -2.14 -8.62 10.64
N VAL A 151 -2.45 -9.21 9.47
CA VAL A 151 -1.53 -9.25 8.32
C VAL A 151 -1.29 -7.83 7.77
N LEU A 152 -2.33 -7.04 7.59
CA LEU A 152 -2.19 -5.68 7.06
C LEU A 152 -1.36 -4.80 8.00
N LEU A 153 -1.63 -4.83 9.31
CA LEU A 153 -0.86 -4.08 10.30
C LEU A 153 0.63 -4.48 10.32
N ARG A 154 0.91 -5.78 10.39
CA ARG A 154 2.27 -6.28 10.54
C ARG A 154 3.09 -6.23 9.25
N THR A 155 2.52 -6.69 8.13
CA THR A 155 3.26 -6.87 6.87
C THR A 155 3.27 -5.60 6.03
N VAL A 156 2.13 -4.90 5.98
CA VAL A 156 1.95 -3.78 5.07
C VAL A 156 2.28 -2.46 5.76
N GLN A 157 1.78 -2.27 6.98
CA GLN A 157 2.03 -1.04 7.75
C GLN A 157 3.37 -1.05 8.49
N GLY A 158 3.99 -2.23 8.64
CA GLY A 158 5.25 -2.36 9.36
C GLY A 158 5.11 -2.12 10.89
N CYS A 159 3.90 -2.23 11.43
CA CYS A 159 3.67 -2.10 12.86
C CYS A 159 4.43 -3.17 13.65
N SER A 160 4.95 -2.82 14.81
CA SER A 160 5.44 -3.80 15.78
C SER A 160 4.29 -4.69 16.27
N ASN A 161 4.62 -5.81 16.91
CA ASN A 161 3.58 -6.68 17.45
C ASN A 161 2.73 -5.99 18.52
N GLU A 162 3.36 -5.13 19.34
CA GLU A 162 2.72 -4.34 20.38
C GLU A 162 1.79 -3.28 19.80
N GLU A 163 2.23 -2.61 18.72
CA GLU A 163 1.41 -1.62 18.01
C GLU A 163 0.19 -2.27 17.36
N ALA A 164 0.39 -3.43 16.70
CA ALA A 164 -0.69 -4.19 16.11
C ALA A 164 -1.66 -4.73 17.17
N ALA A 165 -1.16 -5.17 18.32
CA ALA A 165 -1.98 -5.64 19.44
C ALA A 165 -2.86 -4.52 19.99
N ARG A 166 -2.31 -3.33 20.19
CA ARG A 166 -3.08 -2.14 20.62
C ARG A 166 -4.15 -1.78 19.60
N ALA A 167 -3.82 -1.79 18.30
CA ALA A 167 -4.77 -1.48 17.23
C ALA A 167 -5.92 -2.49 17.14
N LEU A 168 -5.64 -3.76 17.45
CA LEU A 168 -6.63 -4.85 17.43
C LEU A 168 -7.39 -5.03 18.75
N GLY A 169 -7.02 -4.29 19.81
CA GLY A 169 -7.58 -4.48 21.16
C GLY A 169 -7.30 -5.88 21.73
N LYS A 170 -6.09 -6.44 21.47
CA LYS A 170 -5.69 -7.79 21.86
C LYS A 170 -4.36 -7.78 22.60
N SER A 171 -4.02 -8.90 23.28
CA SER A 171 -2.68 -9.04 23.83
C SER A 171 -1.63 -9.26 22.71
N PRO A 172 -0.35 -8.92 22.94
CA PRO A 172 0.73 -9.18 21.99
C PRO A 172 0.83 -10.67 21.60
N GLU A 173 0.67 -11.59 22.54
CA GLU A 173 0.73 -13.03 22.30
C GLU A 173 -0.44 -13.50 21.42
N ALA A 174 -1.66 -13.00 21.70
CA ALA A 174 -2.85 -13.33 20.91
C ALA A 174 -2.69 -12.79 19.48
N THR A 175 -2.14 -11.59 19.32
CA THR A 175 -1.88 -10.95 18.01
C THR A 175 -0.82 -11.72 17.22
N SER A 176 0.26 -12.14 17.87
CA SER A 176 1.30 -12.97 17.25
C SER A 176 0.74 -14.30 16.75
N LYS A 177 -0.03 -15.02 17.58
CA LYS A 177 -0.70 -16.27 17.18
C LYS A 177 -1.68 -16.06 16.03
N LEU A 178 -2.43 -14.96 16.06
CA LEU A 178 -3.39 -14.60 15.01
C LEU A 178 -2.67 -14.34 13.67
N TYR A 179 -1.58 -13.58 13.70
CA TYR A 179 -0.76 -13.30 12.54
C TYR A 179 -0.14 -14.57 11.94
N GLN A 180 0.47 -15.42 12.76
CA GLN A 180 1.06 -16.69 12.30
C GLN A 180 0.02 -17.61 11.66
N ARG A 181 -1.17 -17.76 12.27
CA ARG A 181 -2.27 -18.54 11.69
C ARG A 181 -2.77 -17.95 10.37
N ALA A 182 -2.80 -16.63 10.25
CA ALA A 182 -3.17 -15.95 9.03
C ALA A 182 -2.17 -16.23 7.89
N LEU A 183 -0.87 -16.14 8.17
CA LEU A 183 0.19 -16.46 7.20
C LEU A 183 0.13 -17.93 6.75
N ALA A 184 -0.07 -18.87 7.68
CA ALA A 184 -0.21 -20.28 7.35
C ALA A 184 -1.41 -20.54 6.41
N ARG A 185 -2.57 -19.92 6.67
CA ARG A 185 -3.75 -20.01 5.79
C ARG A 185 -3.50 -19.40 4.42
N MET A 186 -2.83 -18.26 4.36
CA MET A 186 -2.47 -17.62 3.09
C MET A 186 -1.50 -18.48 2.28
N ALA A 187 -0.48 -19.06 2.92
CA ALA A 187 0.47 -19.95 2.25
C ALA A 187 -0.23 -21.16 1.60
N VAL A 188 -1.16 -21.79 2.31
CA VAL A 188 -1.98 -22.89 1.77
C VAL A 188 -2.85 -22.42 0.60
N ALA A 189 -3.45 -21.22 0.70
CA ALA A 189 -4.33 -20.69 -0.34
C ALA A 189 -3.57 -20.28 -1.61
N VAL A 190 -2.32 -19.78 -1.48
CA VAL A 190 -1.46 -19.39 -2.60
C VAL A 190 -0.76 -20.63 -3.20
N GLY A 191 -0.37 -21.60 -2.39
CA GLY A 191 0.30 -22.83 -2.83
C GLY A 191 -0.63 -23.84 -3.53
N ARG A 192 -1.94 -23.74 -3.35
CA ARG A 192 -2.93 -24.51 -4.11
C ARG A 192 -3.20 -23.79 -5.44
N ARG A 193 -2.30 -23.99 -6.43
CA ARG A 193 -2.65 -23.71 -7.82
C ARG A 193 -3.77 -24.68 -8.23
N PRO A 194 -4.81 -24.20 -8.96
CA PRO A 194 -5.78 -25.09 -9.60
C PRO A 194 -5.11 -25.96 -10.65
#